data_aba3cb6db642d5d43ecbfd372a409dfc
#
_entry.id   aba3cb6db642d5d43ecbfd372a409dfc
#
_cell.length_a   1.000
_cell.length_b   1.000
_cell.length_c   1.000
_cell.angle_alpha   90.00
_cell.angle_beta   90.00
_cell.angle_gamma   90.00
#
_symmetry.space_group_name_H-M   'P 1'
#
loop_
_entity.id
_entity.type
_entity.pdbx_description
1 polymer ?
#
loop_
_entity_poly.entity_id
_entity_poly.type
_entity_poly.pdbx_seq_one_letter_code
_entity_poly.pdbx_strand_id
1 'polypeptide(L)'
;MLKVQNVIKFYGKKSIFRDKRIPVVKGVSFDCPTGASIAIIGESGSGKSTLSRMILGLEKPDQGQVTLDGQPVHLKKVRRHRIAAVFQDYTSSLHPFHTVKDILFEVMNQCRCTSKENMEEYVTVLLREVGLKSDCLYCYPHMLSGGEAQRVAIARAICMQPDYILFDEAISSLDMSMQTQILDLLKRLRH
;
A
#
# COMPACT_ATOMS: atom_id res chain seq x y z
N MET A 1 -8.20 -5.91 13.19
CA MET A 1 -9.03 -6.42 12.09
C MET A 1 -9.58 -5.27 11.26
N LEU A 2 -9.38 -5.31 9.93
CA LEU A 2 -9.92 -4.32 8.99
C LEU A 2 -11.34 -4.72 8.58
N LYS A 3 -12.28 -3.76 8.64
CA LYS A 3 -13.67 -3.97 8.20
C LYS A 3 -14.12 -2.90 7.24
N VAL A 4 -14.76 -3.32 6.16
CA VAL A 4 -15.46 -2.48 5.18
C VAL A 4 -16.95 -2.80 5.31
N GLN A 5 -17.78 -1.79 5.61
CA GLN A 5 -19.18 -2.01 5.94
C GLN A 5 -20.08 -1.09 5.10
N ASN A 6 -20.80 -1.70 4.17
CA ASN A 6 -21.79 -1.06 3.29
C ASN A 6 -21.31 0.26 2.66
N VAL A 7 -20.06 0.23 2.13
CA VAL A 7 -19.39 1.42 1.61
C VAL A 7 -19.96 1.80 0.26
N ILE A 8 -20.45 3.05 0.16
CA ILE A 8 -20.96 3.65 -1.08
C ILE A 8 -20.16 4.92 -1.37
N LYS A 9 -19.80 5.12 -2.63
CA LYS A 9 -19.13 6.33 -3.10
C LYS A 9 -19.72 6.84 -4.38
N PHE A 10 -20.03 8.14 -4.41
CA PHE A 10 -20.51 8.85 -5.57
C PHE A 10 -19.47 9.86 -6.06
N TYR A 11 -19.33 9.98 -7.38
CA TYR A 11 -18.61 11.10 -8.00
C TYR A 11 -19.56 11.93 -8.86
N GLY A 12 -19.26 13.22 -8.97
CA GLY A 12 -20.02 14.20 -9.71
C GLY A 12 -20.52 15.34 -8.83
N LYS A 13 -21.14 16.33 -9.45
CA LYS A 13 -21.66 17.51 -8.73
C LYS A 13 -23.09 17.26 -8.24
N LYS A 14 -23.31 17.51 -6.96
CA LYS A 14 -24.66 17.61 -6.41
C LYS A 14 -25.23 18.97 -6.83
N SER A 15 -26.24 18.98 -7.70
CA SER A 15 -26.97 20.18 -8.08
C SER A 15 -28.31 20.21 -7.35
N ILE A 16 -28.82 21.41 -7.02
CA ILE A 16 -30.10 21.59 -6.36
C ILE A 16 -31.25 21.08 -7.23
N PHE A 17 -31.12 21.09 -8.58
CA PHE A 17 -32.18 20.72 -9.52
C PHE A 17 -32.00 19.31 -10.14
N ARG A 18 -30.80 18.71 -10.09
CA ARG A 18 -30.53 17.35 -10.57
C ARG A 18 -29.34 16.75 -9.87
N ASP A 19 -29.53 15.61 -9.22
CA ASP A 19 -28.40 14.82 -8.72
C ASP A 19 -27.75 14.09 -9.91
N LYS A 20 -26.58 14.59 -10.36
CA LYS A 20 -25.79 14.01 -11.45
C LYS A 20 -24.65 13.13 -10.91
N ARG A 21 -24.73 12.73 -9.66
CA ARG A 21 -23.69 11.87 -9.06
C ARG A 21 -23.83 10.43 -9.56
N ILE A 22 -22.71 9.86 -9.96
CA ILE A 22 -22.62 8.48 -10.44
C ILE A 22 -22.09 7.62 -9.28
N PRO A 23 -22.78 6.53 -8.90
CA PRO A 23 -22.27 5.61 -7.90
C PRO A 23 -21.11 4.81 -8.48
N VAL A 24 -19.92 4.97 -7.92
CA VAL A 24 -18.69 4.26 -8.33
C VAL A 24 -18.47 3.04 -7.44
N VAL A 25 -18.75 3.13 -6.15
CA VAL A 25 -18.78 1.99 -5.24
C VAL A 25 -20.21 1.85 -4.71
N LYS A 26 -20.75 0.62 -4.73
CA LYS A 26 -22.20 0.35 -4.59
C LYS A 26 -22.48 -0.62 -3.43
N GLY A 27 -22.18 -0.22 -2.18
CA GLY A 27 -22.54 -1.02 -1.01
C GLY A 27 -21.62 -2.22 -0.77
N VAL A 28 -20.29 -2.01 -0.87
CA VAL A 28 -19.31 -3.07 -0.66
C VAL A 28 -19.14 -3.33 0.84
N SER A 29 -19.13 -4.61 1.21
CA SER A 29 -18.86 -5.06 2.58
C SER A 29 -17.97 -6.30 2.58
N PHE A 30 -16.93 -6.30 3.42
CA PHE A 30 -16.10 -7.46 3.74
C PHE A 30 -15.28 -7.20 5.00
N ASP A 31 -14.83 -8.28 5.61
CA ASP A 31 -13.92 -8.27 6.76
C ASP A 31 -12.59 -8.89 6.35
N CYS A 32 -11.48 -8.23 6.70
CA CYS A 32 -10.12 -8.77 6.53
C CYS A 32 -9.53 -9.04 7.90
N PRO A 33 -9.55 -10.29 8.38
CA PRO A 33 -8.88 -10.69 9.61
C PRO A 33 -7.36 -10.50 9.51
N THR A 34 -6.68 -10.41 10.65
CA THR A 34 -5.21 -10.43 10.70
C THR A 34 -4.69 -11.73 10.07
N GLY A 35 -3.63 -11.62 9.29
CA GLY A 35 -3.05 -12.76 8.56
C GLY A 35 -3.85 -13.23 7.33
N ALA A 36 -5.03 -12.68 7.03
CA ALA A 36 -5.78 -12.99 5.82
C ALA A 36 -5.28 -12.20 4.60
N SER A 37 -5.51 -12.75 3.40
CA SER A 37 -5.37 -12.03 2.13
C SER A 37 -6.70 -11.98 1.43
N ILE A 38 -7.06 -10.82 0.90
CA ILE A 38 -8.28 -10.62 0.11
C ILE A 38 -7.88 -10.10 -1.27
N ALA A 39 -8.37 -10.74 -2.32
CA ALA A 39 -8.26 -10.24 -3.68
C ALA A 39 -9.55 -9.55 -4.08
N ILE A 40 -9.44 -8.30 -4.57
CA ILE A 40 -10.55 -7.52 -5.12
C ILE A 40 -10.47 -7.58 -6.64
N ILE A 41 -11.40 -8.30 -7.26
CA ILE A 41 -11.41 -8.56 -8.70
C ILE A 41 -12.59 -7.77 -9.32
N GLY A 42 -12.39 -7.26 -10.52
CA GLY A 42 -13.42 -6.55 -11.29
C GLY A 42 -12.85 -5.86 -12.51
N GLU A 43 -13.71 -5.47 -13.42
CA GLU A 43 -13.35 -4.77 -14.66
C GLU A 43 -12.68 -3.41 -14.40
N SER A 44 -12.01 -2.87 -15.42
CA SER A 44 -11.51 -1.49 -15.36
C SER A 44 -12.68 -0.52 -15.13
N GLY A 45 -12.50 0.46 -14.25
CA GLY A 45 -13.57 1.41 -13.90
C GLY A 45 -14.61 0.89 -12.90
N SER A 46 -14.53 -0.35 -12.41
CA SER A 46 -15.49 -0.90 -11.42
C SER A 46 -15.39 -0.29 -10.02
N GLY A 47 -14.45 0.63 -9.79
CA GLY A 47 -14.29 1.32 -8.50
C GLY A 47 -13.22 0.72 -7.57
N LYS A 48 -12.38 -0.23 -8.03
CA LYS A 48 -11.31 -0.84 -7.23
C LYS A 48 -10.38 0.20 -6.60
N SER A 49 -9.81 1.09 -7.40
CA SER A 49 -8.89 2.13 -6.90
C SER A 49 -9.59 3.15 -5.99
N THR A 50 -10.89 3.41 -6.20
CA THR A 50 -11.68 4.23 -5.27
C THR A 50 -11.86 3.52 -3.93
N LEU A 51 -12.15 2.22 -3.94
CA LEU A 51 -12.23 1.41 -2.73
C LEU A 51 -10.88 1.34 -2.02
N SER A 52 -9.79 1.17 -2.75
CA SER A 52 -8.40 1.23 -2.24
C SER A 52 -8.13 2.54 -1.50
N ARG A 53 -8.49 3.69 -2.09
CA ARG A 53 -8.33 5.00 -1.43
C ARG A 53 -9.14 5.13 -0.15
N MET A 54 -10.34 4.55 -0.10
CA MET A 54 -11.17 4.55 1.12
C MET A 54 -10.59 3.63 2.20
N ILE A 55 -10.05 2.46 1.84
CA ILE A 55 -9.35 1.56 2.77
C ILE A 55 -8.10 2.24 3.35
N LEU A 56 -7.36 2.96 2.52
CA LEU A 56 -6.20 3.76 2.95
C LEU A 56 -6.60 5.01 3.75
N GLY A 57 -7.89 5.31 3.86
CA GLY A 57 -8.39 6.52 4.53
C GLY A 57 -7.98 7.82 3.84
N LEU A 58 -7.59 7.77 2.57
CA LEU A 58 -7.30 8.94 1.73
C LEU A 58 -8.58 9.62 1.27
N GLU A 59 -9.66 8.84 1.18
CA GLU A 59 -10.99 9.30 0.80
C GLU A 59 -12.04 8.75 1.77
N LYS A 60 -13.07 9.55 2.07
CA LYS A 60 -14.18 9.10 2.89
C LYS A 60 -15.28 8.51 2.02
N PRO A 61 -15.93 7.41 2.43
CA PRO A 61 -17.16 6.97 1.81
C PRO A 61 -18.28 8.00 2.02
N ASP A 62 -19.24 8.05 1.11
CA ASP A 62 -20.45 8.88 1.25
C ASP A 62 -21.47 8.19 2.17
N GLN A 63 -21.47 6.83 2.18
CA GLN A 63 -22.24 6.01 3.11
C GLN A 63 -21.40 4.80 3.54
N GLY A 64 -21.74 4.23 4.68
CA GLY A 64 -20.98 3.15 5.28
C GLY A 64 -19.68 3.63 5.93
N GLN A 65 -18.81 2.70 6.25
CA GLN A 65 -17.54 3.02 6.92
C GLN A 65 -16.45 1.98 6.65
N VAL A 66 -15.21 2.44 6.76
CA VAL A 66 -14.02 1.57 6.82
C VAL A 66 -13.37 1.76 8.18
N THR A 67 -13.18 0.67 8.90
CA THR A 67 -12.63 0.69 10.26
C THR A 67 -11.46 -0.26 10.41
N LEU A 68 -10.51 0.11 11.27
CA LEU A 68 -9.42 -0.72 11.74
C LEU A 68 -9.55 -0.84 13.26
N ASP A 69 -9.78 -2.07 13.75
CA ASP A 69 -10.08 -2.36 15.15
C ASP A 69 -11.20 -1.48 15.71
N GLY A 70 -12.28 -1.34 14.95
CA GLY A 70 -13.46 -0.56 15.33
C GLY A 70 -13.29 0.96 15.19
N GLN A 71 -12.11 1.47 14.84
CA GLN A 71 -11.87 2.90 14.66
C GLN A 71 -11.81 3.30 13.17
N PRO A 72 -12.39 4.45 12.77
CA PRO A 72 -12.43 4.87 11.38
C PRO A 72 -11.03 5.13 10.79
N VAL A 73 -10.70 4.50 9.65
CA VAL A 73 -9.38 4.64 9.00
C VAL A 73 -9.10 6.05 8.46
N HIS A 74 -10.11 6.88 8.22
CA HIS A 74 -9.88 8.26 7.80
C HIS A 74 -9.20 9.12 8.88
N LEU A 75 -9.21 8.69 10.13
CA LEU A 75 -8.44 9.33 11.19
C LEU A 75 -6.96 8.96 11.04
N LYS A 76 -6.11 9.98 10.80
CA LYS A 76 -4.67 9.77 10.55
C LYS A 76 -3.99 8.95 11.66
N LYS A 77 -4.37 9.15 12.92
CA LYS A 77 -3.85 8.41 14.08
C LYS A 77 -4.15 6.91 14.04
N VAL A 78 -5.23 6.49 13.35
CA VAL A 78 -5.65 5.08 13.25
C VAL A 78 -4.87 4.34 12.18
N ARG A 79 -4.67 4.95 11.00
CA ARG A 79 -4.01 4.32 9.86
C ARG A 79 -2.50 4.48 9.82
N ARG A 80 -1.96 5.51 10.52
CA ARG A 80 -0.53 5.84 10.49
C ARG A 80 0.30 4.64 10.93
N HIS A 81 1.26 4.23 10.10
CA HIS A 81 2.15 3.08 10.28
C HIS A 81 1.45 1.71 10.33
N ARG A 82 0.12 1.66 10.27
CA ARG A 82 -0.66 0.43 10.35
C ARG A 82 -1.16 -0.06 8.99
N ILE A 83 -1.33 0.85 8.03
CA ILE A 83 -1.74 0.51 6.67
C ILE A 83 -0.73 1.12 5.70
N ALA A 84 -0.08 0.27 4.91
CA ALA A 84 0.79 0.67 3.82
C ALA A 84 0.13 0.39 2.46
N ALA A 85 0.63 1.05 1.41
CA ALA A 85 0.17 0.82 0.04
C ALA A 85 1.33 0.79 -0.93
N VAL A 86 1.20 -0.05 -1.95
CA VAL A 86 2.04 -0.06 -3.14
C VAL A 86 1.11 0.17 -4.34
N PHE A 87 1.25 1.32 -4.99
CA PHE A 87 0.43 1.71 -6.13
C PHE A 87 1.06 1.26 -7.45
N GLN A 88 0.26 1.20 -8.50
CA GLN A 88 0.70 0.91 -9.86
C GLN A 88 1.77 1.89 -10.35
N ASP A 89 1.58 3.19 -10.08
CA ASP A 89 2.62 4.21 -10.30
C ASP A 89 3.53 4.30 -9.07
N TYR A 90 4.51 3.40 -9.00
CA TYR A 90 5.52 3.38 -7.94
C TYR A 90 6.57 4.47 -8.12
N THR A 91 6.81 4.95 -9.35
CA THR A 91 7.85 5.95 -9.63
C THR A 91 7.54 7.29 -8.96
N SER A 92 6.27 7.71 -8.99
CA SER A 92 5.82 8.93 -8.30
C SER A 92 5.89 8.83 -6.77
N SER A 93 6.01 7.62 -6.24
CA SER A 93 6.10 7.37 -4.80
C SER A 93 7.54 7.43 -4.24
N LEU A 94 8.55 7.39 -5.12
CA LEU A 94 9.96 7.45 -4.75
C LEU A 94 10.50 8.86 -4.97
N HIS A 95 11.14 9.45 -3.96
CA HIS A 95 11.73 10.78 -4.08
C HIS A 95 12.94 10.75 -5.04
N PRO A 96 12.94 11.49 -6.17
CA PRO A 96 13.93 11.30 -7.24
C PRO A 96 15.38 11.65 -6.85
N PHE A 97 15.55 12.48 -5.82
CA PHE A 97 16.86 12.95 -5.34
C PHE A 97 17.34 12.26 -4.06
N HIS A 98 16.60 11.27 -3.58
CA HIS A 98 17.00 10.43 -2.45
C HIS A 98 17.53 9.10 -2.95
N THR A 99 18.57 8.57 -2.30
CA THR A 99 19.00 7.20 -2.53
C THR A 99 17.96 6.22 -1.99
N VAL A 100 18.02 4.97 -2.41
CA VAL A 100 17.17 3.90 -1.84
C VAL A 100 17.35 3.84 -0.31
N LYS A 101 18.58 4.01 0.18
CA LYS A 101 18.88 4.10 1.63
C LYS A 101 18.08 5.22 2.28
N ASP A 102 18.13 6.43 1.74
CA ASP A 102 17.43 7.58 2.31
C ASP A 102 15.92 7.36 2.35
N ILE A 103 15.36 6.84 1.25
CA ILE A 103 13.93 6.54 1.13
C ILE A 103 13.46 5.54 2.19
N LEU A 104 14.21 4.46 2.41
CA LEU A 104 13.86 3.44 3.39
C LEU A 104 14.10 3.92 4.83
N PHE A 105 15.20 4.63 5.07
CA PHE A 105 15.52 5.19 6.39
C PHE A 105 14.53 6.27 6.82
N GLU A 106 14.05 7.12 5.89
CA GLU A 106 13.01 8.11 6.20
C GLU A 106 11.79 7.44 6.81
N VAL A 107 11.31 6.37 6.18
CA VAL A 107 10.14 5.62 6.62
C VAL A 107 10.38 4.95 7.98
N MET A 108 11.53 4.30 8.16
CA MET A 108 11.88 3.64 9.42
C MET A 108 12.00 4.62 10.59
N ASN A 109 12.60 5.79 10.34
CA ASN A 109 12.68 6.86 11.35
C ASN A 109 11.30 7.36 11.79
N GLN A 110 10.34 7.42 10.86
CA GLN A 110 8.97 7.83 11.17
C GLN A 110 8.22 6.77 12.01
N CYS A 111 8.51 5.49 11.79
CA CYS A 111 7.86 4.37 12.48
C CYS A 111 8.52 4.04 13.82
N ARG A 112 9.77 4.42 14.03
CA ARG A 112 10.60 4.01 15.18
C ARG A 112 10.69 2.49 15.33
N CYS A 113 10.64 1.77 14.22
CA CYS A 113 10.53 0.31 14.21
C CYS A 113 11.85 -0.40 14.58
N THR A 114 12.98 0.29 14.46
CA THR A 114 14.32 -0.30 14.67
C THR A 114 15.27 0.74 15.26
N SER A 115 16.23 0.31 16.07
CA SER A 115 17.31 1.19 16.54
C SER A 115 18.17 1.65 15.36
N LYS A 116 18.71 2.86 15.43
CA LYS A 116 19.51 3.43 14.33
C LYS A 116 20.73 2.56 13.95
N GLU A 117 21.28 1.85 14.92
CA GLU A 117 22.46 0.99 14.75
C GLU A 117 22.19 -0.22 13.84
N ASN A 118 20.96 -0.72 13.82
CA ASN A 118 20.56 -1.93 13.06
C ASN A 118 19.80 -1.63 11.77
N MET A 119 19.56 -0.35 11.44
CA MET A 119 18.72 0.02 10.28
C MET A 119 19.36 -0.42 8.96
N GLU A 120 20.66 -0.24 8.79
CA GLU A 120 21.34 -0.56 7.53
C GLU A 120 21.40 -2.06 7.28
N GLU A 121 21.64 -2.84 8.33
CA GLU A 121 21.60 -4.30 8.25
C GLU A 121 20.20 -4.80 7.89
N TYR A 122 19.18 -4.31 8.60
CA TYR A 122 17.79 -4.66 8.33
C TYR A 122 17.39 -4.35 6.88
N VAL A 123 17.68 -3.14 6.39
CA VAL A 123 17.36 -2.74 5.03
C VAL A 123 18.11 -3.56 4.00
N THR A 124 19.37 -3.89 4.26
CA THR A 124 20.18 -4.74 3.38
C THR A 124 19.59 -6.15 3.26
N VAL A 125 19.13 -6.74 4.36
CA VAL A 125 18.43 -8.03 4.35
C VAL A 125 17.11 -7.91 3.58
N LEU A 126 16.31 -6.88 3.85
CA LEU A 126 15.03 -6.66 3.18
C LEU A 126 15.19 -6.49 1.66
N LEU A 127 16.21 -5.74 1.20
CA LEU A 127 16.49 -5.60 -0.23
C LEU A 127 16.78 -6.97 -0.88
N ARG A 128 17.55 -7.83 -0.24
CA ARG A 128 17.81 -9.19 -0.73
C ARG A 128 16.54 -10.03 -0.78
N GLU A 129 15.66 -9.90 0.21
CA GLU A 129 14.39 -10.63 0.25
C GLU A 129 13.44 -10.23 -0.88
N VAL A 130 13.46 -8.96 -1.31
CA VAL A 130 12.72 -8.51 -2.49
C VAL A 130 13.49 -8.71 -3.80
N GLY A 131 14.60 -9.47 -3.79
CA GLY A 131 15.38 -9.82 -4.97
C GLY A 131 16.27 -8.69 -5.52
N LEU A 132 16.66 -7.75 -4.67
CA LEU A 132 17.60 -6.68 -5.02
C LEU A 132 19.00 -6.94 -4.47
N LYS A 133 20.01 -6.48 -5.19
CA LYS A 133 21.40 -6.49 -4.70
C LYS A 133 21.58 -5.42 -3.60
N SER A 134 22.47 -5.66 -2.66
CA SER A 134 22.79 -4.69 -1.58
C SER A 134 23.30 -3.35 -2.12
N ASP A 135 24.00 -3.35 -3.26
CA ASP A 135 24.52 -2.13 -3.89
C ASP A 135 23.41 -1.17 -4.33
N CYS A 136 22.19 -1.70 -4.58
CA CYS A 136 21.03 -0.86 -4.89
C CYS A 136 20.71 0.13 -3.75
N LEU A 137 21.21 -0.11 -2.54
CA LEU A 137 21.03 0.78 -1.39
C LEU A 137 21.48 2.23 -1.69
N TYR A 138 22.54 2.36 -2.48
CA TYR A 138 23.15 3.65 -2.81
C TYR A 138 22.71 4.19 -4.18
N CYS A 139 21.82 3.47 -4.89
CA CYS A 139 21.27 3.92 -6.17
C CYS A 139 20.19 4.97 -5.96
N TYR A 140 20.07 5.90 -6.93
CA TYR A 140 18.93 6.79 -7.04
C TYR A 140 17.81 6.12 -7.85
N PRO A 141 16.52 6.51 -7.70
CA PRO A 141 15.40 5.92 -8.43
C PRO A 141 15.58 5.90 -9.95
N HIS A 142 16.19 6.93 -10.53
CA HIS A 142 16.44 7.02 -11.98
C HIS A 142 17.53 6.06 -12.48
N MET A 143 18.31 5.45 -11.60
CA MET A 143 19.35 4.45 -11.92
C MET A 143 18.79 3.03 -11.91
N LEU A 144 17.58 2.83 -11.42
CA LEU A 144 16.92 1.54 -11.29
C LEU A 144 16.08 1.23 -12.53
N SER A 145 16.04 -0.04 -12.94
CA SER A 145 15.02 -0.53 -13.86
C SER A 145 13.62 -0.42 -13.26
N GLY A 146 12.57 -0.44 -14.10
CA GLY A 146 11.21 -0.37 -13.62
C GLY A 146 10.88 -1.44 -12.56
N GLY A 147 11.30 -2.69 -12.81
CA GLY A 147 11.10 -3.79 -11.85
C GLY A 147 11.90 -3.61 -10.55
N GLU A 148 13.11 -3.03 -10.60
CA GLU A 148 13.90 -2.73 -9.39
C GLU A 148 13.25 -1.61 -8.58
N ALA A 149 12.81 -0.53 -9.21
CA ALA A 149 12.13 0.58 -8.54
C ALA A 149 10.82 0.10 -7.89
N GLN A 150 10.08 -0.80 -8.54
CA GLN A 150 8.89 -1.43 -7.97
C GLN A 150 9.22 -2.27 -6.74
N ARG A 151 10.29 -3.07 -6.76
CA ARG A 151 10.73 -3.84 -5.60
C ARG A 151 11.20 -2.94 -4.45
N VAL A 152 11.81 -1.79 -4.74
CA VAL A 152 12.10 -0.77 -3.72
C VAL A 152 10.81 -0.22 -3.11
N ALA A 153 9.77 0.06 -3.90
CA ALA A 153 8.48 0.50 -3.38
C ALA A 153 7.81 -0.56 -2.48
N ILE A 154 7.93 -1.84 -2.84
CA ILE A 154 7.47 -2.96 -2.00
C ILE A 154 8.29 -3.03 -0.70
N ALA A 155 9.63 -2.98 -0.77
CA ALA A 155 10.49 -2.96 0.41
C ALA A 155 10.12 -1.79 1.34
N ARG A 156 9.87 -0.60 0.79
CA ARG A 156 9.42 0.57 1.54
C ARG A 156 8.11 0.34 2.28
N ALA A 157 7.15 -0.34 1.67
CA ALA A 157 5.88 -0.67 2.32
C ALA A 157 6.08 -1.69 3.46
N ILE A 158 6.94 -2.69 3.25
CA ILE A 158 7.23 -3.75 4.23
C ILE A 158 8.04 -3.21 5.41
N CYS A 159 9.01 -2.32 5.17
CA CYS A 159 9.90 -1.82 6.24
C CYS A 159 9.16 -1.02 7.33
N MET A 160 7.94 -0.57 7.06
CA MET A 160 7.04 0.03 8.06
C MET A 160 6.47 -0.99 9.05
N GLN A 161 6.60 -2.28 8.78
CA GLN A 161 5.95 -3.37 9.53
C GLN A 161 4.44 -3.11 9.76
N PRO A 162 3.67 -2.80 8.71
CA PRO A 162 2.28 -2.45 8.84
C PRO A 162 1.41 -3.66 9.15
N ASP A 163 0.24 -3.45 9.76
CA ASP A 163 -0.76 -4.51 9.98
C ASP A 163 -1.40 -4.98 8.65
N TYR A 164 -1.48 -4.08 7.67
CA TYR A 164 -2.09 -4.32 6.35
C TYR A 164 -1.28 -3.65 5.25
N ILE A 165 -1.07 -4.37 4.15
CA ILE A 165 -0.48 -3.83 2.92
C ILE A 165 -1.50 -3.97 1.81
N LEU A 166 -1.80 -2.87 1.11
CA LEU A 166 -2.65 -2.85 -0.06
C LEU A 166 -1.77 -2.77 -1.31
N PHE A 167 -1.99 -3.70 -2.24
CA PHE A 167 -1.35 -3.71 -3.56
C PHE A 167 -2.38 -3.33 -4.62
N ASP A 168 -2.19 -2.19 -5.29
CA ASP A 168 -3.04 -1.74 -6.40
C ASP A 168 -2.30 -2.02 -7.71
N GLU A 169 -2.53 -3.22 -8.28
CA GLU A 169 -1.88 -3.76 -9.50
C GLU A 169 -0.35 -3.80 -9.45
N ALA A 170 0.25 -3.54 -8.30
CA ALA A 170 1.69 -3.34 -8.14
C ALA A 170 2.52 -4.64 -8.28
N ILE A 171 1.93 -5.81 -8.36
CA ILE A 171 2.64 -7.08 -8.52
C ILE A 171 2.51 -7.59 -9.96
N SER A 172 1.48 -7.17 -10.71
CA SER A 172 1.15 -7.69 -12.04
C SER A 172 2.19 -7.39 -13.11
N SER A 173 2.99 -6.36 -12.96
CA SER A 173 4.05 -5.95 -13.88
C SER A 173 5.41 -6.63 -13.63
N LEU A 174 5.53 -7.43 -12.56
CA LEU A 174 6.71 -8.26 -12.30
C LEU A 174 6.63 -9.58 -13.07
N ASP A 175 7.78 -10.15 -13.39
CA ASP A 175 7.84 -11.51 -13.94
C ASP A 175 7.35 -12.56 -12.92
N MET A 176 6.94 -13.73 -13.43
CA MET A 176 6.33 -14.81 -12.64
C MET A 176 7.20 -15.25 -11.45
N SER A 177 8.53 -15.30 -11.64
CA SER A 177 9.46 -15.74 -10.60
C SER A 177 9.53 -14.73 -9.45
N MET A 178 9.56 -13.45 -9.78
CA MET A 178 9.55 -12.35 -8.82
C MET A 178 8.20 -12.23 -8.11
N GLN A 179 7.08 -12.41 -8.82
CA GLN A 179 5.76 -12.45 -8.19
C GLN A 179 5.71 -13.53 -7.10
N THR A 180 6.20 -14.74 -7.41
CA THR A 180 6.23 -15.86 -6.45
C THR A 180 7.10 -15.52 -5.25
N GLN A 181 8.30 -14.96 -5.47
CA GLN A 181 9.21 -14.56 -4.39
C GLN A 181 8.58 -13.53 -3.45
N ILE A 182 7.94 -12.49 -4.01
CA ILE A 182 7.26 -11.46 -3.21
C ILE A 182 6.07 -12.05 -2.44
N LEU A 183 5.27 -12.91 -3.06
CA LEU A 183 4.16 -13.57 -2.38
C LEU A 183 4.63 -14.46 -1.23
N ASP A 184 5.73 -15.19 -1.40
CA ASP A 184 6.29 -16.03 -0.34
C ASP A 184 6.92 -15.19 0.80
N LEU A 185 7.54 -14.05 0.47
CA LEU A 185 7.97 -13.07 1.47
C LEU A 185 6.78 -12.56 2.29
N LEU A 186 5.71 -12.13 1.62
CA LEU A 186 4.51 -11.63 2.29
C LEU A 186 3.83 -12.72 3.16
N LYS A 187 3.85 -14.00 2.74
CA LYS A 187 3.37 -15.12 3.56
C LYS A 187 4.22 -15.28 4.84
N ARG A 188 5.54 -15.16 4.74
CA ARG A 188 6.44 -15.25 5.91
C ARG A 188 6.24 -14.11 6.90
N LEU A 189 5.92 -12.91 6.42
CA LEU A 189 5.70 -11.73 7.26
C LEU A 189 4.32 -11.68 7.96
N ARG A 190 3.45 -12.67 7.70
CA ARG A 190 2.11 -12.76 8.31
C ARG A 190 2.07 -13.23 9.77
N HIS A 191 3.21 -13.50 10.37
CA HIS A 191 3.28 -14.06 11.73
C HIS A 191 3.41 -13.01 12.80
#